data_54022c5023cf580b3319d2d9e6465477
#
_entry.id   54022c5023cf580b3319d2d9e6465477
#
_cell.length_a   1.000
_cell.length_b   1.000
_cell.length_c   1.000
_cell.angle_alpha   90.00
_cell.angle_beta   90.00
_cell.angle_gamma   90.00
#
_symmetry.space_group_name_H-M   'P 1'
#
loop_
_entity.id
_entity.type
_entity.pdbx_description
1 polymer ?
#
loop_
_entity_poly.entity_id
_entity_poly.type
_entity_poly.pdbx_seq_one_letter_code
_entity_poly.pdbx_strand_id
1 'polypeptide(L)'
;TIFAIQGFSPGIRQGVAVSLWVKDGRSAAESSVWFRDDLNAADAAERRQALLQSIDDPDRANHYLRLTPTRESKFSFRPYSVLAGYGAWPSVVNLAATDWLLGLNENRGGTLVDVDRDALVKRMRAYFDDGLSLESLPSTLGGLRGPWARFDPARTRTALAQDGFDESKVVRFLARPFDLKWAYVETRAKLWNESRPSLVQHARQSNRFIMARCRAPRTDDGAAFCLSRSLADQHALHKDAYLIPLVQVPSEEPQMDLLGTSVEVEANLSYEASLYLDGIGIGSETGPEHRALAVWMHVLATGYSPSYLRENADGI
;
A
#
# COMPACT_ATOMS: atom_id res chain seq x y z
N THR A 1 14.87 -6.77 23.66
CA THR A 1 15.15 -8.14 23.20
C THR A 1 16.01 -8.87 24.20
N ILE A 2 15.99 -10.20 24.24
CA ILE A 2 16.88 -11.03 25.10
C ILE A 2 18.36 -10.93 24.69
N PHE A 3 18.64 -10.40 23.52
CA PHE A 3 19.98 -10.23 22.95
C PHE A 3 20.53 -8.80 23.09
N ALA A 4 19.87 -7.93 23.84
CA ALA A 4 20.40 -6.59 24.12
C ALA A 4 21.57 -6.70 25.12
N ILE A 5 22.68 -6.07 24.78
CA ILE A 5 23.84 -5.91 25.66
C ILE A 5 23.80 -4.48 26.23
N GLN A 6 23.76 -4.38 27.55
CA GLN A 6 23.66 -3.09 28.24
C GLN A 6 24.85 -2.20 27.87
N GLY A 7 24.58 -0.99 27.38
CA GLY A 7 25.59 0.00 27.03
C GLY A 7 26.18 -0.08 25.60
N PHE A 8 25.87 -1.13 24.82
CA PHE A 8 26.51 -1.29 23.50
C PHE A 8 25.55 -1.24 22.30
N SER A 9 24.31 -1.69 22.44
CA SER A 9 23.37 -1.73 21.31
C SER A 9 21.94 -1.82 21.83
N PRO A 10 20.97 -1.21 21.14
CA PRO A 10 19.55 -1.44 21.44
C PRO A 10 19.10 -2.90 21.23
N GLY A 11 20.01 -3.79 20.83
CA GLY A 11 19.75 -5.18 20.54
C GLY A 11 18.98 -5.38 19.23
N ILE A 12 18.56 -6.62 18.99
CA ILE A 12 17.72 -6.96 17.82
C ILE A 12 16.33 -6.39 18.04
N ARG A 13 15.93 -5.43 17.23
CA ARG A 13 14.60 -4.78 17.29
C ARG A 13 13.50 -5.56 16.56
N GLN A 14 13.87 -6.54 15.77
CA GLN A 14 12.92 -7.43 15.08
C GLN A 14 12.49 -8.57 16.00
N GLY A 15 11.31 -9.11 15.76
CA GLY A 15 10.86 -10.31 16.45
C GLY A 15 11.82 -11.49 16.22
N VAL A 16 12.13 -12.21 17.27
CA VAL A 16 13.00 -13.39 17.22
C VAL A 16 12.20 -14.58 17.73
N ALA A 17 12.17 -15.65 16.96
CA ALA A 17 11.65 -16.94 17.38
C ALA A 17 12.82 -17.92 17.55
N VAL A 18 12.72 -18.78 18.57
CA VAL A 18 13.63 -19.90 18.75
C VAL A 18 12.84 -21.17 18.47
N SER A 19 13.34 -22.01 17.57
CA SER A 19 12.73 -23.29 17.25
C SER A 19 13.70 -24.46 17.51
N LEU A 20 13.18 -25.50 18.10
CA LEU A 20 13.90 -26.77 18.32
C LEU A 20 13.22 -27.85 17.48
N TRP A 21 13.99 -28.49 16.61
CA TRP A 21 13.53 -29.56 15.76
C TRP A 21 14.07 -30.90 16.28
N VAL A 22 13.15 -31.83 16.56
CA VAL A 22 13.51 -33.15 17.03
C VAL A 22 13.07 -34.20 16.03
N LYS A 23 14.00 -35.04 15.58
CA LYS A 23 13.74 -36.21 14.76
C LYS A 23 14.17 -37.44 15.58
N ASP A 24 13.20 -38.17 16.12
CA ASP A 24 13.43 -39.29 17.00
C ASP A 24 13.50 -40.67 16.29
N GLY A 25 13.42 -40.64 14.95
CA GLY A 25 13.45 -41.87 14.13
C GLY A 25 12.15 -42.67 14.16
N ARG A 26 11.13 -42.23 14.89
CA ARG A 26 9.81 -42.88 14.89
C ARG A 26 9.01 -42.36 13.71
N SER A 27 8.36 -43.27 12.98
CA SER A 27 7.41 -42.88 11.94
C SER A 27 6.10 -42.42 12.61
N ALA A 28 6.03 -41.15 13.00
CA ALA A 28 4.77 -40.58 13.45
C ALA A 28 3.93 -40.25 12.20
N ALA A 29 2.67 -40.65 12.20
CA ALA A 29 1.74 -40.32 11.13
C ALA A 29 1.51 -38.81 10.96
N GLU A 30 1.76 -38.06 12.03
CA GLU A 30 1.58 -36.59 12.03
C GLU A 30 2.71 -35.92 12.82
N SER A 31 3.26 -34.84 12.25
CA SER A 31 4.15 -33.93 12.97
C SER A 31 3.34 -33.02 13.88
N SER A 32 3.78 -32.79 15.11
CA SER A 32 3.18 -31.84 16.03
C SER A 32 4.12 -30.69 16.31
N VAL A 33 3.56 -29.50 16.44
CA VAL A 33 4.27 -28.29 16.82
C VAL A 33 3.78 -27.86 18.19
N TRP A 34 4.71 -27.52 19.07
CA TRP A 34 4.41 -26.97 20.39
C TRP A 34 4.83 -25.51 20.39
N PHE A 35 3.87 -24.61 20.53
CA PHE A 35 4.06 -23.17 20.43
C PHE A 35 3.86 -22.50 21.78
N ARG A 36 4.71 -21.54 22.08
CA ARG A 36 4.61 -20.71 23.29
C ARG A 36 5.03 -19.27 23.00
N ASP A 37 4.25 -18.28 23.43
CA ASP A 37 4.58 -16.86 23.29
C ASP A 37 4.18 -15.98 24.50
N ASP A 38 4.04 -16.60 25.67
CA ASP A 38 3.66 -15.91 26.92
C ASP A 38 4.83 -15.23 27.64
N LEU A 39 6.07 -15.43 27.19
CA LEU A 39 7.29 -14.87 27.78
C LEU A 39 7.58 -13.45 27.29
N ASN A 40 6.54 -12.63 27.13
CA ASN A 40 6.64 -11.25 26.67
C ASN A 40 6.85 -10.30 27.83
N ALA A 41 7.85 -9.39 27.71
CA ALA A 41 8.09 -8.31 28.64
C ALA A 41 8.59 -7.07 27.90
N ALA A 42 8.47 -5.90 28.56
CA ALA A 42 8.80 -4.61 27.95
C ALA A 42 10.29 -4.50 27.61
N ASP A 43 11.15 -4.95 28.51
CA ASP A 43 12.58 -4.86 28.32
C ASP A 43 13.29 -6.23 28.23
N ALA A 44 14.57 -6.19 27.85
CA ALA A 44 15.38 -7.37 27.62
C ALA A 44 15.77 -8.11 28.92
N ALA A 45 15.92 -7.39 30.02
CA ALA A 45 16.30 -7.97 31.30
C ALA A 45 15.12 -8.75 31.89
N GLU A 46 13.94 -8.16 31.87
CA GLU A 46 12.68 -8.81 32.30
C GLU A 46 12.39 -10.06 31.47
N ARG A 47 12.53 -9.99 30.13
CA ARG A 47 12.34 -11.17 29.25
C ARG A 47 13.33 -12.30 29.57
N ARG A 48 14.60 -11.96 29.83
CA ARG A 48 15.61 -12.94 30.21
C ARG A 48 15.26 -13.59 31.55
N GLN A 49 14.82 -12.78 32.52
CA GLN A 49 14.41 -13.28 33.82
C GLN A 49 13.19 -14.19 33.70
N ALA A 50 12.15 -13.79 32.95
CA ALA A 50 10.96 -14.60 32.70
C ALA A 50 11.32 -15.93 32.02
N LEU A 51 12.25 -15.91 31.04
CA LEU A 51 12.72 -17.11 30.38
C LEU A 51 13.43 -18.06 31.38
N LEU A 52 14.34 -17.55 32.22
CA LEU A 52 15.04 -18.34 33.21
C LEU A 52 14.07 -18.93 34.24
N GLN A 53 13.15 -18.14 34.77
CA GLN A 53 12.11 -18.61 35.69
C GLN A 53 11.23 -19.69 35.07
N SER A 54 10.93 -19.57 33.77
CA SER A 54 10.10 -20.57 33.07
C SER A 54 10.77 -21.98 32.94
N ILE A 55 12.07 -22.06 33.11
CA ILE A 55 12.80 -23.35 33.08
C ILE A 55 12.50 -24.13 34.36
N ASP A 56 12.40 -23.43 35.49
CA ASP A 56 12.19 -24.03 36.82
C ASP A 56 10.67 -24.19 37.11
N ASP A 57 9.80 -23.74 36.22
CA ASP A 57 8.36 -23.88 36.39
C ASP A 57 7.93 -25.35 36.21
N PRO A 58 7.35 -25.99 37.25
CA PRO A 58 6.88 -27.36 37.15
C PRO A 58 5.74 -27.54 36.15
N ASP A 59 4.96 -26.49 35.90
CA ASP A 59 3.81 -26.45 34.97
C ASP A 59 4.17 -25.97 33.58
N ARG A 60 5.46 -25.79 33.28
CA ARG A 60 5.94 -25.25 31.99
C ARG A 60 5.35 -25.91 30.76
N ALA A 61 5.01 -27.19 30.82
CA ALA A 61 4.42 -27.92 29.70
C ALA A 61 3.01 -27.41 29.35
N ASN A 62 2.27 -26.91 30.32
CA ASN A 62 0.90 -26.39 30.16
C ASN A 62 0.86 -25.06 29.43
N HIS A 63 1.99 -24.36 29.36
CA HIS A 63 2.08 -23.08 28.61
C HIS A 63 2.28 -23.27 27.12
N TYR A 64 2.49 -24.52 26.66
CA TYR A 64 2.63 -24.79 25.22
C TYR A 64 1.30 -25.20 24.60
N LEU A 65 0.98 -24.55 23.48
CA LEU A 65 -0.15 -24.94 22.65
C LEU A 65 0.31 -25.98 21.62
N ARG A 66 -0.39 -27.10 21.55
CA ARG A 66 -0.16 -28.09 20.50
C ARG A 66 -0.87 -27.64 19.24
N LEU A 67 -0.11 -27.50 18.16
CA LEU A 67 -0.59 -27.10 16.85
C LEU A 67 -0.38 -28.22 15.83
N THR A 68 -1.29 -28.32 14.88
CA THR A 68 -1.14 -29.17 13.69
C THR A 68 -1.09 -28.23 12.48
N PRO A 69 0.10 -27.97 11.91
CA PRO A 69 0.21 -27.16 10.71
C PRO A 69 -0.52 -27.77 9.53
N THR A 70 -1.46 -27.06 8.96
CA THR A 70 -2.27 -27.49 7.80
C THR A 70 -2.02 -26.57 6.62
N ARG A 71 -2.51 -26.95 5.44
CA ARG A 71 -2.49 -26.09 4.27
C ARG A 71 -3.32 -24.81 4.49
N GLU A 72 -4.43 -24.92 5.21
CA GLU A 72 -5.31 -23.78 5.56
C GLU A 72 -4.60 -22.77 6.44
N SER A 73 -3.82 -23.23 7.44
CA SER A 73 -2.98 -22.39 8.27
C SER A 73 -1.68 -21.95 7.58
N LYS A 74 -1.54 -22.18 6.26
CA LYS A 74 -0.30 -21.93 5.50
C LYS A 74 0.92 -22.60 6.14
N PHE A 75 0.74 -23.74 6.79
CA PHE A 75 1.75 -24.46 7.58
C PHE A 75 2.39 -23.60 8.68
N SER A 76 1.63 -22.68 9.26
CA SER A 76 2.07 -21.81 10.36
C SER A 76 2.43 -22.64 11.60
N PHE A 77 3.51 -22.29 12.28
CA PHE A 77 3.93 -22.84 13.56
C PHE A 77 3.48 -22.00 14.75
N ARG A 78 2.58 -21.07 14.54
CA ARG A 78 1.88 -20.28 15.54
C ARG A 78 0.36 -20.49 15.40
N PRO A 79 -0.41 -20.18 16.42
CA PRO A 79 -1.87 -20.15 16.28
C PRO A 79 -2.30 -19.35 15.05
N TYR A 80 -3.28 -19.85 14.35
CA TYR A 80 -3.79 -19.25 13.13
C TYR A 80 -5.29 -19.08 13.24
N SER A 81 -5.75 -17.82 13.26
CA SER A 81 -7.14 -17.45 13.46
C SER A 81 -7.75 -16.99 12.15
N VAL A 82 -8.52 -17.88 11.53
CA VAL A 82 -9.40 -17.57 10.39
C VAL A 82 -10.67 -18.42 10.50
N LEU A 83 -11.75 -17.90 9.95
CA LEU A 83 -13.02 -18.65 9.85
C LEU A 83 -12.86 -19.83 8.89
N ALA A 84 -13.60 -20.90 9.19
CA ALA A 84 -13.71 -22.03 8.28
C ALA A 84 -14.25 -21.55 6.91
N GLY A 85 -13.58 -21.96 5.83
CA GLY A 85 -13.92 -21.54 4.48
C GLY A 85 -13.38 -20.16 4.05
N TYR A 86 -12.68 -19.42 4.93
CA TYR A 86 -12.09 -18.12 4.57
C TYR A 86 -11.17 -18.20 3.33
N GLY A 87 -10.43 -19.28 3.18
CA GLY A 87 -9.57 -19.50 2.02
C GLY A 87 -10.29 -19.66 0.67
N ALA A 88 -11.62 -19.86 0.69
CA ALA A 88 -12.45 -19.88 -0.51
C ALA A 88 -12.97 -18.49 -0.92
N TRP A 89 -12.80 -17.47 -0.07
CA TRP A 89 -13.17 -16.11 -0.41
C TRP A 89 -12.23 -15.52 -1.46
N PRO A 90 -12.75 -14.71 -2.38
CA PRO A 90 -11.88 -14.03 -3.33
C PRO A 90 -10.94 -13.08 -2.61
N SER A 91 -9.67 -13.09 -2.98
CA SER A 91 -8.73 -12.09 -2.50
C SER A 91 -9.09 -10.72 -3.08
N VAL A 92 -8.86 -9.65 -2.33
CA VAL A 92 -9.11 -8.27 -2.77
C VAL A 92 -8.39 -7.96 -4.09
N VAL A 93 -7.20 -8.53 -4.29
CA VAL A 93 -6.44 -8.39 -5.56
C VAL A 93 -7.22 -8.93 -6.75
N ASN A 94 -7.96 -10.04 -6.56
CA ASN A 94 -8.68 -10.72 -7.64
C ASN A 94 -10.03 -10.06 -7.98
N LEU A 95 -10.42 -9.01 -7.26
CA LEU A 95 -11.66 -8.28 -7.55
C LEU A 95 -11.47 -7.20 -8.63
N ALA A 96 -10.25 -6.74 -8.85
CA ALA A 96 -9.93 -5.78 -9.90
C ALA A 96 -9.53 -6.46 -11.20
N ALA A 97 -9.83 -5.83 -12.34
CA ALA A 97 -9.34 -6.26 -13.65
C ALA A 97 -7.88 -5.85 -13.89
N THR A 98 -7.43 -4.78 -13.25
CA THR A 98 -6.06 -4.29 -13.38
C THR A 98 -5.21 -4.66 -12.17
N ASP A 99 -3.90 -4.73 -12.38
CA ASP A 99 -2.93 -4.88 -11.30
C ASP A 99 -3.02 -3.71 -10.31
N TRP A 100 -2.57 -3.96 -9.11
CA TRP A 100 -2.40 -2.94 -8.09
C TRP A 100 -1.24 -2.03 -8.44
N LEU A 101 -1.49 -0.73 -8.50
CA LEU A 101 -0.52 0.27 -8.93
C LEU A 101 0.10 0.95 -7.72
N LEU A 102 1.42 0.89 -7.63
CA LEU A 102 2.15 1.53 -6.54
C LEU A 102 1.97 3.06 -6.61
N GLY A 103 1.79 3.72 -5.46
CA GLY A 103 1.69 5.17 -5.36
C GLY A 103 2.92 5.91 -5.91
N LEU A 104 2.81 7.21 -6.12
CA LEU A 104 3.89 8.05 -6.62
C LEU A 104 5.00 8.20 -5.57
N ASN A 105 6.23 8.38 -6.02
CA ASN A 105 7.37 8.70 -5.15
C ASN A 105 8.03 9.99 -5.61
N GLU A 106 7.91 11.04 -4.79
CA GLU A 106 8.47 12.35 -5.14
C GLU A 106 9.99 12.35 -5.05
N ASN A 107 10.53 12.07 -3.88
CA ASN A 107 11.97 12.06 -3.55
C ASN A 107 12.75 13.27 -4.12
N ARG A 108 12.15 14.47 -3.99
CA ARG A 108 12.70 15.79 -4.39
C ARG A 108 12.64 16.79 -3.24
N GLY A 109 12.63 16.27 -1.99
CA GLY A 109 12.61 17.11 -0.79
C GLY A 109 11.32 17.91 -0.59
N GLY A 110 10.19 17.46 -1.14
CA GLY A 110 8.91 18.14 -1.06
C GLY A 110 8.74 19.27 -2.08
N THR A 111 9.64 19.37 -3.05
CA THR A 111 9.63 20.47 -4.03
C THR A 111 8.40 20.45 -4.95
N LEU A 112 7.92 19.25 -5.28
CA LEU A 112 6.79 19.04 -6.19
C LEU A 112 5.43 18.98 -5.46
N VAL A 113 5.42 19.16 -4.14
CA VAL A 113 4.22 19.02 -3.31
C VAL A 113 4.10 20.20 -2.36
N ASP A 114 2.89 20.72 -2.13
CA ASP A 114 2.64 21.82 -1.20
C ASP A 114 1.24 21.74 -0.60
N VAL A 115 1.03 22.32 0.58
CA VAL A 115 -0.28 22.51 1.18
C VAL A 115 -1.01 23.67 0.51
N ASP A 116 -0.25 24.68 0.04
CA ASP A 116 -0.73 25.86 -0.65
C ASP A 116 -0.59 25.66 -2.17
N ARG A 117 -1.74 25.69 -2.88
CA ARG A 117 -1.80 25.53 -4.33
C ARG A 117 -1.06 26.64 -5.05
N ASP A 118 -1.27 27.89 -4.63
CA ASP A 118 -0.74 29.05 -5.33
C ASP A 118 0.79 29.14 -5.14
N ALA A 119 1.29 28.78 -3.96
CA ALA A 119 2.72 28.65 -3.71
C ALA A 119 3.35 27.59 -4.63
N LEU A 120 2.70 26.42 -4.79
CA LEU A 120 3.15 25.39 -5.72
C LEU A 120 3.13 25.87 -7.18
N VAL A 121 2.04 26.47 -7.62
CA VAL A 121 1.90 27.04 -8.99
C VAL A 121 3.01 28.06 -9.26
N LYS A 122 3.21 29.01 -8.35
CA LYS A 122 4.28 30.03 -8.47
C LYS A 122 5.66 29.38 -8.57
N ARG A 123 5.92 28.39 -7.73
CA ARG A 123 7.18 27.64 -7.71
C ARG A 123 7.41 26.88 -9.03
N MET A 124 6.38 26.20 -9.53
CA MET A 124 6.51 25.46 -10.78
C MET A 124 6.59 26.38 -12.01
N ARG A 125 5.90 27.51 -12.04
CA ARG A 125 6.09 28.53 -13.09
C ARG A 125 7.54 28.99 -13.17
N ALA A 126 8.19 29.24 -12.03
CA ALA A 126 9.61 29.59 -11.99
C ALA A 126 10.53 28.46 -12.49
N TYR A 127 10.17 27.20 -12.26
CA TYR A 127 10.92 26.06 -12.80
C TYR A 127 10.90 26.00 -14.34
N PHE A 128 9.78 26.36 -14.95
CA PHE A 128 9.57 26.36 -16.41
C PHE A 128 9.93 27.67 -17.07
N ASP A 129 10.39 28.67 -16.34
CA ASP A 129 10.81 29.96 -16.87
C ASP A 129 12.18 29.84 -17.54
N ASP A 130 12.22 29.92 -18.87
CA ASP A 130 13.44 29.83 -19.67
C ASP A 130 14.44 30.96 -19.42
N GLY A 131 14.01 32.08 -18.88
CA GLY A 131 14.86 33.20 -18.46
C GLY A 131 15.70 32.91 -17.21
N LEU A 132 15.40 31.84 -16.47
CA LEU A 132 16.11 31.44 -15.26
C LEU A 132 17.06 30.27 -15.53
N SER A 133 18.33 30.38 -15.17
CA SER A 133 19.25 29.25 -15.15
C SER A 133 18.96 28.32 -13.96
N LEU A 134 19.47 27.08 -14.00
CA LEU A 134 19.29 26.14 -12.86
C LEU A 134 19.85 26.69 -11.56
N GLU A 135 20.96 27.44 -11.63
CA GLU A 135 21.61 28.05 -10.46
C GLU A 135 20.80 29.22 -9.90
N SER A 136 20.08 29.95 -10.78
CA SER A 136 19.26 31.10 -10.41
C SER A 136 17.84 30.75 -9.93
N LEU A 137 17.45 29.48 -10.01
CA LEU A 137 16.16 29.04 -9.49
C LEU A 137 16.01 29.37 -7.99
N PRO A 138 14.79 29.75 -7.54
CA PRO A 138 14.53 29.98 -6.12
C PRO A 138 14.93 28.81 -5.21
N SER A 139 15.28 29.09 -3.96
CA SER A 139 15.64 28.06 -2.97
C SER A 139 14.52 27.04 -2.73
N THR A 140 13.27 27.43 -2.94
CA THR A 140 12.10 26.55 -2.88
C THR A 140 12.12 25.44 -3.93
N LEU A 141 12.96 25.55 -4.95
CA LEU A 141 13.23 24.55 -5.99
C LEU A 141 14.51 23.74 -5.73
N GLY A 142 15.04 23.78 -4.50
CA GLY A 142 16.31 23.13 -4.14
C GLY A 142 16.39 21.65 -4.52
N GLY A 143 15.30 20.90 -4.40
CA GLY A 143 15.24 19.48 -4.78
C GLY A 143 15.33 19.21 -6.29
N LEU A 144 15.24 20.26 -7.13
CA LEU A 144 15.35 20.18 -8.59
C LEU A 144 16.61 20.84 -9.15
N ARG A 145 17.50 21.35 -8.32
CA ARG A 145 18.73 22.06 -8.74
C ARG A 145 19.94 21.17 -8.88
N GLY A 146 20.01 20.09 -8.15
CA GLY A 146 21.16 19.18 -8.11
C GLY A 146 20.79 17.74 -8.44
N PRO A 147 21.79 16.91 -8.83
CA PRO A 147 21.56 15.50 -9.09
C PRO A 147 21.18 14.76 -7.81
N TRP A 148 20.12 13.97 -7.88
CA TRP A 148 19.62 13.18 -6.75
C TRP A 148 18.89 11.93 -7.25
N ALA A 149 19.18 10.76 -6.69
CA ALA A 149 18.46 9.52 -6.98
C ALA A 149 18.21 9.29 -8.49
N ARG A 150 19.26 9.29 -9.30
CA ARG A 150 19.22 9.16 -10.77
C ARG A 150 18.48 10.32 -11.49
N PHE A 151 18.35 11.47 -10.84
CA PHE A 151 17.79 12.68 -11.40
C PHE A 151 18.91 13.54 -12.01
N ASP A 152 18.73 13.91 -13.27
CA ASP A 152 19.57 14.88 -13.98
C ASP A 152 18.73 16.17 -14.20
N PRO A 153 19.03 17.24 -13.47
CA PRO A 153 18.24 18.48 -13.54
C PRO A 153 18.24 19.13 -14.93
N ALA A 154 19.41 19.18 -15.57
CA ALA A 154 19.56 19.83 -16.87
C ALA A 154 18.79 19.05 -17.96
N ARG A 155 19.02 17.75 -18.03
CA ARG A 155 18.33 16.87 -18.98
C ARG A 155 16.83 16.89 -18.78
N THR A 156 16.37 16.83 -17.53
CA THR A 156 14.92 16.82 -17.22
C THR A 156 14.29 18.14 -17.61
N ARG A 157 14.91 19.26 -17.28
CA ARG A 157 14.39 20.59 -17.63
C ARG A 157 14.36 20.81 -19.13
N THR A 158 15.40 20.43 -19.85
CA THR A 158 15.44 20.50 -21.33
C THR A 158 14.31 19.66 -21.96
N ALA A 159 14.08 18.45 -21.46
CA ALA A 159 13.02 17.58 -21.96
C ALA A 159 11.61 18.14 -21.74
N LEU A 160 11.42 18.99 -20.73
CA LEU A 160 10.12 19.60 -20.39
C LEU A 160 9.95 21.02 -20.93
N ALA A 161 11.03 21.69 -21.35
CA ALA A 161 11.01 23.09 -21.76
C ALA A 161 10.03 23.37 -22.92
N GLN A 162 9.92 22.43 -23.88
CA GLN A 162 9.05 22.58 -25.04
C GLN A 162 7.55 22.66 -24.69
N ASP A 163 7.15 22.03 -23.57
CA ASP A 163 5.75 21.96 -23.16
C ASP A 163 5.35 23.11 -22.24
N GLY A 164 6.35 23.72 -21.58
CA GLY A 164 6.12 24.78 -20.61
C GLY A 164 5.37 24.31 -19.35
N PHE A 165 4.96 25.28 -18.56
CA PHE A 165 4.15 25.03 -17.36
C PHE A 165 2.69 24.76 -17.75
N ASP A 166 2.19 23.62 -17.28
CA ASP A 166 0.79 23.22 -17.46
C ASP A 166 0.10 23.14 -16.10
N GLU A 167 -0.80 24.08 -15.82
CA GLU A 167 -1.51 24.16 -14.55
C GLU A 167 -2.47 22.98 -14.31
N SER A 168 -2.92 22.29 -15.36
CA SER A 168 -3.78 21.10 -15.24
C SER A 168 -3.10 19.93 -14.53
N LYS A 169 -1.75 19.93 -14.51
CA LYS A 169 -0.93 18.96 -13.79
C LYS A 169 -0.83 19.22 -12.28
N VAL A 170 -1.43 20.31 -11.79
CA VAL A 170 -1.53 20.59 -10.35
C VAL A 170 -2.79 19.93 -9.81
N VAL A 171 -2.61 18.79 -9.14
CA VAL A 171 -3.70 17.94 -8.67
C VAL A 171 -3.67 17.74 -7.15
N ARG A 172 -4.80 17.29 -6.60
CA ARG A 172 -4.84 16.89 -5.18
C ARG A 172 -4.06 15.60 -4.99
N PHE A 173 -3.33 15.53 -3.89
CA PHE A 173 -2.38 14.46 -3.59
C PHE A 173 -2.38 14.12 -2.11
N LEU A 174 -2.56 12.85 -1.79
CA LEU A 174 -2.54 12.34 -0.43
C LEU A 174 -1.10 11.95 -0.04
N ALA A 175 -0.44 12.81 0.71
CA ALA A 175 0.95 12.57 1.14
C ALA A 175 1.03 11.55 2.28
N ARG A 176 0.10 11.60 3.24
CA ARG A 176 -0.06 10.68 4.38
C ARG A 176 -1.55 10.58 4.73
N PRO A 177 -2.00 9.63 5.55
CA PRO A 177 -3.39 9.62 6.01
C PRO A 177 -3.77 10.99 6.56
N PHE A 178 -4.88 11.54 6.06
CA PHE A 178 -5.41 12.88 6.40
C PHE A 178 -4.52 14.09 5.99
N ASP A 179 -3.35 13.87 5.39
CA ASP A 179 -2.46 14.94 4.90
C ASP A 179 -2.64 15.12 3.39
N LEU A 180 -3.69 15.86 3.01
CA LEU A 180 -4.06 16.13 1.63
C LEU A 180 -3.42 17.44 1.14
N LYS A 181 -2.53 17.34 0.16
CA LYS A 181 -1.76 18.43 -0.45
C LYS A 181 -2.12 18.66 -1.91
N TRP A 182 -1.39 19.55 -2.55
CA TRP A 182 -1.32 19.73 -3.99
C TRP A 182 0.01 19.18 -4.50
N ALA A 183 0.01 18.58 -5.67
CA ALA A 183 1.21 18.08 -6.32
C ALA A 183 1.24 18.46 -7.79
N TYR A 184 2.41 18.80 -8.31
CA TYR A 184 2.65 18.94 -9.74
C TYR A 184 3.08 17.61 -10.32
N VAL A 185 2.19 16.93 -11.04
CA VAL A 185 2.41 15.57 -11.55
C VAL A 185 2.80 15.59 -13.03
N GLU A 186 4.06 15.27 -13.30
CA GLU A 186 4.63 15.13 -14.64
C GLU A 186 5.15 13.72 -14.85
N THR A 187 4.75 13.07 -15.94
CA THR A 187 5.07 11.66 -16.23
C THR A 187 6.04 11.46 -17.39
N ARG A 188 6.22 12.47 -18.28
CA ARG A 188 7.04 12.34 -19.51
C ARG A 188 8.54 12.42 -19.25
N ALA A 189 8.96 13.09 -18.18
CA ALA A 189 10.36 13.18 -17.80
C ALA A 189 10.53 12.79 -16.34
N LYS A 190 11.76 12.49 -15.94
CA LYS A 190 12.06 12.04 -14.56
C LYS A 190 12.05 13.18 -13.55
N LEU A 191 11.03 14.03 -13.57
CA LEU A 191 10.81 15.06 -12.56
C LEU A 191 10.54 14.41 -11.20
N TRP A 192 9.58 13.50 -11.14
CA TRP A 192 9.38 12.61 -10.01
C TRP A 192 10.42 11.48 -9.98
N ASN A 193 10.75 10.98 -8.81
CA ASN A 193 11.55 9.76 -8.72
C ASN A 193 10.83 8.57 -9.36
N GLU A 194 9.53 8.44 -9.03
CA GLU A 194 8.63 7.46 -9.66
C GLU A 194 7.29 8.12 -9.94
N SER A 195 7.05 8.50 -11.19
CA SER A 195 5.86 9.23 -11.63
C SER A 195 4.64 8.35 -11.90
N ARG A 196 4.84 7.03 -12.08
CA ARG A 196 3.78 6.04 -12.30
C ARG A 196 2.77 6.42 -13.39
N PRO A 197 3.15 6.51 -14.67
CA PRO A 197 2.25 6.91 -15.75
C PRO A 197 0.96 6.09 -15.79
N SER A 198 1.06 4.77 -15.62
CA SER A 198 -0.09 3.85 -15.60
C SER A 198 -1.09 4.14 -14.48
N LEU A 199 -0.66 4.75 -13.36
CA LEU A 199 -1.56 5.18 -12.30
C LEU A 199 -2.14 6.56 -12.62
N VAL A 200 -1.30 7.48 -13.09
CA VAL A 200 -1.68 8.88 -13.34
C VAL A 200 -2.76 8.98 -14.43
N GLN A 201 -2.73 8.12 -15.44
CA GLN A 201 -3.77 8.09 -16.47
C GLN A 201 -5.19 7.89 -15.90
N HIS A 202 -5.30 7.19 -14.77
CA HIS A 202 -6.59 6.97 -14.09
C HIS A 202 -7.01 8.12 -13.16
N ALA A 203 -6.17 9.13 -12.95
CA ALA A 203 -6.42 10.25 -12.03
C ALA A 203 -7.30 11.34 -12.63
N ARG A 204 -8.37 10.98 -13.33
CA ARG A 204 -9.35 11.95 -13.85
C ARG A 204 -10.34 12.37 -12.75
N GLN A 205 -10.99 13.52 -12.94
CA GLN A 205 -11.72 14.32 -11.93
C GLN A 205 -12.74 13.57 -11.07
N SER A 206 -13.33 12.48 -11.55
CA SER A 206 -14.35 11.71 -10.82
C SER A 206 -13.82 10.37 -10.27
N ASN A 207 -12.66 9.90 -10.70
CA ASN A 207 -12.16 8.59 -10.28
C ASN A 207 -11.78 8.58 -8.80
N ARG A 208 -11.91 7.44 -8.20
CA ARG A 208 -11.53 7.14 -6.81
C ARG A 208 -10.64 5.91 -6.82
N PHE A 209 -9.93 5.71 -5.72
CA PHE A 209 -8.98 4.62 -5.60
C PHE A 209 -9.21 3.89 -4.28
N ILE A 210 -9.19 2.57 -4.33
CA ILE A 210 -8.92 1.80 -3.12
C ILE A 210 -7.42 1.83 -2.91
N MET A 211 -7.01 2.34 -1.77
CA MET A 211 -5.61 2.35 -1.36
C MET A 211 -5.38 1.22 -0.36
N ALA A 212 -4.42 0.35 -0.64
CA ALA A 212 -4.16 -0.85 0.15
C ALA A 212 -2.67 -1.07 0.40
N ARG A 213 -2.37 -1.88 1.40
CA ARG A 213 -1.02 -2.39 1.70
C ARG A 213 -0.89 -3.82 1.22
N CYS A 214 0.28 -4.18 0.66
CA CYS A 214 0.60 -5.57 0.33
C CYS A 214 1.29 -6.32 1.46
N ARG A 215 1.54 -5.68 2.59
CA ARG A 215 2.21 -6.32 3.75
C ARG A 215 1.27 -6.37 4.92
N ALA A 216 1.33 -7.49 5.64
CA ALA A 216 0.57 -7.68 6.86
C ALA A 216 0.73 -6.47 7.81
N PRO A 217 -0.36 -5.95 8.37
CA PRO A 217 -0.31 -4.89 9.35
C PRO A 217 0.43 -5.36 10.60
N ARG A 218 0.93 -4.41 11.37
CA ARG A 218 1.16 -4.65 12.79
C ARG A 218 -0.22 -4.79 13.45
N THR A 219 -0.31 -5.53 14.54
CA THR A 219 -1.55 -5.85 15.24
C THR A 219 -2.46 -4.65 15.53
N ASP A 220 -1.92 -3.43 15.53
CA ASP A 220 -2.63 -2.20 15.91
C ASP A 220 -2.95 -1.27 14.72
N ASP A 221 -2.65 -1.67 13.49
CA ASP A 221 -2.72 -0.78 12.32
C ASP A 221 -4.13 -0.66 11.70
N GLY A 222 -5.11 -1.41 12.19
CA GLY A 222 -6.47 -1.43 11.64
C GLY A 222 -6.56 -2.04 10.25
N ALA A 223 -7.61 -1.67 9.50
CA ALA A 223 -7.86 -2.21 8.17
C ALA A 223 -6.71 -1.92 7.19
N ALA A 224 -6.39 -2.91 6.35
CA ALA A 224 -5.27 -2.84 5.43
C ALA A 224 -5.52 -1.92 4.21
N PHE A 225 -6.71 -1.34 4.09
CA PHE A 225 -7.12 -0.54 2.93
C PHE A 225 -8.09 0.58 3.30
N CYS A 226 -8.15 1.61 2.46
CA CYS A 226 -9.07 2.74 2.59
C CYS A 226 -9.41 3.33 1.22
N LEU A 227 -10.40 4.22 1.17
CA LEU A 227 -10.78 4.95 -0.04
C LEU A 227 -9.99 6.26 -0.14
N SER A 228 -9.40 6.53 -1.31
CA SER A 228 -8.81 7.81 -1.66
C SER A 228 -9.54 8.45 -2.84
N ARG A 229 -9.71 9.79 -2.81
CA ARG A 229 -10.24 10.58 -3.93
C ARG A 229 -9.14 11.24 -4.75
N SER A 230 -7.89 10.91 -4.49
CA SER A 230 -6.73 11.49 -5.13
C SER A 230 -5.61 10.48 -5.28
N LEU A 231 -4.67 10.78 -6.16
CA LEU A 231 -3.38 10.10 -6.18
C LEU A 231 -2.73 10.17 -4.79
N ALA A 232 -1.92 9.18 -4.46
CA ALA A 232 -1.25 9.12 -3.17
C ALA A 232 0.24 8.83 -3.31
N ASP A 233 0.99 9.26 -2.28
CA ASP A 233 2.39 8.90 -2.10
C ASP A 233 2.53 7.38 -1.87
N GLN A 234 3.56 6.78 -2.43
CA GLN A 234 3.81 5.35 -2.23
C GLN A 234 3.98 4.99 -0.74
N HIS A 235 4.31 5.95 0.11
CA HIS A 235 4.42 5.78 1.56
C HIS A 235 3.24 6.40 2.32
N ALA A 236 2.11 6.68 1.64
CA ALA A 236 0.90 7.19 2.29
C ALA A 236 0.39 6.21 3.35
N LEU A 237 0.48 4.91 3.11
CA LEU A 237 0.35 3.87 4.13
C LEU A 237 1.74 3.35 4.52
N HIS A 238 1.86 2.81 5.72
CA HIS A 238 3.13 2.24 6.18
C HIS A 238 3.59 1.12 5.24
N LYS A 239 4.79 1.25 4.68
CA LYS A 239 5.44 0.29 3.77
C LYS A 239 4.64 -0.03 2.50
N ASP A 240 4.57 0.95 1.62
CA ASP A 240 4.05 0.85 0.27
C ASP A 240 2.51 0.85 0.17
N ALA A 241 1.98 1.98 -0.28
CA ALA A 241 0.58 2.15 -0.63
C ALA A 241 0.37 1.81 -2.11
N TYR A 242 -0.53 0.87 -2.36
CA TYR A 242 -1.00 0.53 -3.69
C TYR A 242 -2.37 1.14 -3.92
N LEU A 243 -2.62 1.59 -5.13
CA LEU A 243 -3.88 2.19 -5.53
C LEU A 243 -4.54 1.35 -6.62
N ILE A 244 -5.80 1.07 -6.44
CA ILE A 244 -6.67 0.39 -7.40
C ILE A 244 -7.68 1.43 -7.85
N PRO A 245 -7.66 1.90 -9.11
CA PRO A 245 -8.69 2.81 -9.60
C PRO A 245 -10.06 2.11 -9.62
N LEU A 246 -11.13 2.82 -9.28
CA LEU A 246 -12.48 2.25 -9.34
C LEU A 246 -12.93 2.03 -10.79
N VAL A 247 -12.54 2.93 -11.67
CA VAL A 247 -12.83 2.83 -13.09
C VAL A 247 -11.53 2.90 -13.90
N GLN A 248 -11.49 2.15 -14.97
CA GLN A 248 -10.38 2.17 -15.93
C GLN A 248 -10.59 3.30 -16.92
N VAL A 249 -9.53 4.02 -17.20
CA VAL A 249 -9.45 4.99 -18.27
C VAL A 249 -8.52 4.41 -19.32
N PRO A 250 -8.95 4.21 -20.56
CA PRO A 250 -8.09 3.71 -21.62
C PRO A 250 -6.82 4.54 -21.77
N SER A 251 -5.71 3.86 -22.09
CA SER A 251 -4.38 4.49 -22.20
C SER A 251 -4.17 5.26 -23.51
N GLU A 252 -4.96 5.00 -24.51
CA GLU A 252 -4.89 5.72 -25.76
C GLU A 252 -5.58 7.07 -25.62
N GLU A 253 -4.92 8.16 -26.06
CA GLU A 253 -5.63 9.38 -26.38
C GLU A 253 -6.79 8.98 -27.29
N PRO A 254 -8.01 9.46 -27.01
CA PRO A 254 -9.11 9.14 -27.89
C PRO A 254 -8.67 9.60 -29.28
N GLN A 255 -8.38 8.66 -30.17
CA GLN A 255 -8.52 8.96 -31.57
C GLN A 255 -9.92 9.51 -31.66
N MET A 256 -10.03 10.82 -31.90
CA MET A 256 -11.32 11.42 -32.17
C MET A 256 -11.89 10.60 -33.30
N ASP A 257 -12.71 9.63 -32.93
CA ASP A 257 -13.53 8.95 -33.89
C ASP A 257 -14.35 10.06 -34.55
N LEU A 258 -14.42 10.04 -35.87
CA LEU A 258 -15.16 11.03 -36.67
C LEU A 258 -16.61 11.23 -36.19
N LEU A 259 -17.07 10.44 -35.23
CA LEU A 259 -18.40 10.45 -34.62
C LEU A 259 -18.47 11.04 -33.19
N GLY A 260 -17.36 11.57 -32.64
CA GLY A 260 -17.37 12.25 -31.33
C GLY A 260 -17.71 11.36 -30.14
N THR A 261 -17.45 10.06 -30.22
CA THR A 261 -17.68 9.11 -29.12
C THR A 261 -16.74 9.43 -27.95
N SER A 262 -17.34 9.69 -26.80
CA SER A 262 -16.63 9.85 -25.53
C SER A 262 -15.86 8.57 -25.20
N VAL A 263 -14.64 8.73 -24.67
CA VAL A 263 -13.84 7.61 -24.13
C VAL A 263 -14.70 6.85 -23.13
N GLU A 264 -15.06 5.63 -23.48
CA GLU A 264 -15.91 4.80 -22.63
C GLU A 264 -15.07 4.36 -21.41
N VAL A 265 -15.51 4.75 -20.23
CA VAL A 265 -14.89 4.39 -18.97
C VAL A 265 -15.49 3.08 -18.51
N GLU A 266 -14.69 2.11 -18.12
CA GLU A 266 -15.13 0.80 -17.65
C GLU A 266 -14.95 0.64 -16.14
N ALA A 267 -15.81 -0.15 -15.50
CA ALA A 267 -15.62 -0.56 -14.11
C ALA A 267 -14.34 -1.40 -13.99
N ASN A 268 -13.47 -1.06 -13.07
CA ASN A 268 -12.27 -1.86 -12.81
C ASN A 268 -12.61 -3.07 -11.93
N LEU A 269 -13.28 -4.01 -12.51
CA LEU A 269 -13.71 -5.25 -11.87
C LEU A 269 -13.26 -6.46 -12.69
N SER A 270 -12.85 -7.52 -12.00
CA SER A 270 -12.56 -8.78 -12.65
C SER A 270 -13.81 -9.36 -13.30
N TYR A 271 -13.62 -10.31 -14.19
CA TYR A 271 -14.72 -11.02 -14.85
C TYR A 271 -15.66 -11.67 -13.82
N GLU A 272 -15.10 -12.33 -12.81
CA GLU A 272 -15.84 -13.00 -11.74
C GLU A 272 -16.64 -12.00 -10.89
N ALA A 273 -16.04 -10.85 -10.55
CA ALA A 273 -16.73 -9.79 -9.81
C ALA A 273 -17.88 -9.20 -10.63
N SER A 274 -17.71 -9.06 -11.94
CA SER A 274 -18.75 -8.59 -12.85
C SER A 274 -19.90 -9.59 -12.97
N LEU A 275 -19.60 -10.88 -13.15
CA LEU A 275 -20.61 -11.94 -13.19
C LEU A 275 -21.41 -12.02 -11.87
N TYR A 276 -20.74 -11.85 -10.73
CA TYR A 276 -21.43 -11.82 -9.45
C TYR A 276 -22.46 -10.68 -9.39
N LEU A 277 -22.07 -9.47 -9.81
CA LEU A 277 -22.97 -8.31 -9.85
C LEU A 277 -24.18 -8.57 -10.77
N ASP A 278 -23.94 -9.12 -11.95
CA ASP A 278 -25.01 -9.46 -12.89
C ASP A 278 -25.99 -10.49 -12.29
N GLY A 279 -25.46 -11.47 -11.57
CA GLY A 279 -26.24 -12.49 -10.87
C GLY A 279 -27.13 -11.95 -9.75
N ILE A 280 -26.78 -10.83 -9.13
CA ILE A 280 -27.59 -10.15 -8.11
C ILE A 280 -28.42 -8.97 -8.67
N GLY A 281 -28.47 -8.80 -10.00
CA GLY A 281 -29.29 -7.80 -10.66
C GLY A 281 -28.66 -6.40 -10.74
N ILE A 282 -27.34 -6.29 -10.59
CA ILE A 282 -26.59 -5.03 -10.82
C ILE A 282 -25.88 -5.14 -12.18
N GLY A 283 -26.66 -5.02 -13.25
CA GLY A 283 -26.19 -5.16 -14.62
C GLY A 283 -25.43 -3.96 -15.16
N SER A 284 -25.01 -4.05 -16.42
CA SER A 284 -24.21 -3.00 -17.10
C SER A 284 -24.94 -1.67 -17.25
N GLU A 285 -26.26 -1.66 -17.25
CA GLU A 285 -27.11 -0.47 -17.30
C GLU A 285 -26.94 0.43 -16.07
N THR A 286 -26.43 -0.09 -14.96
CA THR A 286 -26.18 0.69 -13.74
C THR A 286 -25.02 1.68 -13.88
N GLY A 287 -24.19 1.52 -14.92
CA GLY A 287 -23.02 2.31 -15.20
C GLY A 287 -21.76 1.89 -14.42
N PRO A 288 -20.58 2.15 -14.98
CA PRO A 288 -19.30 1.61 -14.49
C PRO A 288 -18.95 2.06 -13.09
N GLU A 289 -19.15 3.33 -12.73
CA GLU A 289 -18.84 3.84 -11.39
C GLU A 289 -19.69 3.17 -10.30
N HIS A 290 -20.97 2.98 -10.54
CA HIS A 290 -21.87 2.34 -9.58
C HIS A 290 -21.55 0.87 -9.39
N ARG A 291 -21.25 0.16 -10.47
CA ARG A 291 -20.83 -1.26 -10.41
C ARG A 291 -19.54 -1.39 -9.58
N ALA A 292 -18.54 -0.58 -9.86
CA ALA A 292 -17.31 -0.57 -9.08
C ALA A 292 -17.55 -0.24 -7.61
N LEU A 293 -18.36 0.79 -7.32
CA LEU A 293 -18.71 1.18 -5.96
C LEU A 293 -19.44 0.06 -5.21
N ALA A 294 -20.34 -0.70 -5.85
CA ALA A 294 -21.05 -1.78 -5.20
C ALA A 294 -20.08 -2.82 -4.61
N VAL A 295 -19.07 -3.24 -5.37
CA VAL A 295 -18.05 -4.19 -4.89
C VAL A 295 -17.14 -3.54 -3.85
N TRP A 296 -16.55 -2.38 -4.16
CA TRP A 296 -15.52 -1.79 -3.31
C TRP A 296 -16.05 -1.24 -1.99
N MET A 297 -17.29 -0.75 -1.95
CA MET A 297 -17.93 -0.36 -0.68
C MET A 297 -18.24 -1.59 0.19
N HIS A 298 -18.61 -2.72 -0.41
CA HIS A 298 -18.77 -3.97 0.32
C HIS A 298 -17.43 -4.45 0.92
N VAL A 299 -16.36 -4.42 0.13
CA VAL A 299 -15.00 -4.74 0.60
C VAL A 299 -14.59 -3.85 1.77
N LEU A 300 -14.81 -2.54 1.67
CA LEU A 300 -14.52 -1.60 2.76
C LEU A 300 -15.35 -1.93 4.01
N ALA A 301 -16.65 -2.13 3.86
CA ALA A 301 -17.53 -2.44 4.99
C ALA A 301 -17.11 -3.74 5.70
N THR A 302 -16.79 -4.78 4.94
CA THR A 302 -16.29 -6.06 5.48
C THR A 302 -14.94 -5.86 6.17
N GLY A 303 -13.98 -5.22 5.52
CA GLY A 303 -12.63 -5.05 6.05
C GLY A 303 -12.54 -4.17 7.29
N TYR A 304 -13.53 -3.29 7.52
CA TYR A 304 -13.65 -2.48 8.75
C TYR A 304 -14.56 -3.13 9.80
N SER A 305 -15.16 -4.28 9.51
CA SER A 305 -15.98 -5.00 10.48
C SER A 305 -15.13 -5.52 11.65
N PRO A 306 -15.44 -5.16 12.91
CA PRO A 306 -14.69 -5.68 14.06
C PRO A 306 -14.74 -7.21 14.17
N SER A 307 -15.84 -7.84 13.77
CA SER A 307 -15.95 -9.30 13.74
C SER A 307 -15.02 -9.90 12.69
N TYR A 308 -15.00 -9.34 11.47
CA TYR A 308 -14.09 -9.79 10.42
C TYR A 308 -12.62 -9.70 10.85
N LEU A 309 -12.22 -8.57 11.41
CA LEU A 309 -10.84 -8.33 11.86
C LEU A 309 -10.43 -9.29 12.98
N ARG A 310 -11.33 -9.57 13.93
CA ARG A 310 -11.07 -10.48 15.04
C ARG A 310 -11.02 -11.95 14.61
N GLU A 311 -11.96 -12.36 13.76
CA GLU A 311 -12.15 -13.76 13.38
C GLU A 311 -11.17 -14.20 12.29
N ASN A 312 -10.60 -13.26 11.53
CA ASN A 312 -9.68 -13.52 10.42
C ASN A 312 -8.33 -12.80 10.58
N ALA A 313 -7.89 -12.57 11.81
CA ALA A 313 -6.68 -11.78 12.10
C ALA A 313 -5.42 -12.23 11.33
N ASP A 314 -5.28 -13.52 11.05
CA ASP A 314 -4.15 -14.09 10.32
C ASP A 314 -4.40 -14.22 8.80
N GLY A 315 -5.60 -13.88 8.34
CA GLY A 315 -6.01 -13.92 6.94
C GLY A 315 -5.87 -12.57 6.23
N ILE A 316 -5.69 -11.49 6.98
CA ILE A 316 -5.70 -10.09 6.51
C ILE A 316 -4.33 -9.64 6.03
#